data_740461ba54cdac57ba830c27b308f100
#
_entry.id   740461ba54cdac57ba830c27b308f100
#
_cell.length_a   1.000
_cell.length_b   1.000
_cell.length_c   1.000
_cell.angle_alpha   90.00
_cell.angle_beta   90.00
_cell.angle_gamma   90.00
#
_symmetry.space_group_name_H-M   'P 1'
#
loop_
_entity.id
_entity.type
_entity.pdbx_description
1 polymer ?
#
loop_
_entity_poly.entity_id
_entity_poly.type
_entity_poly.pdbx_seq_one_letter_code
_entity_poly.pdbx_strand_id
1 'polypeptide(L)'
;VDALGGRPGGYTADWAERQWFEGEAGRDWYMAMGKVEGMLQQLGLETDRNAAFHCVLAIAWPEGECATYEGLCPGALTWPPRGEMGFGYDPVFVPSARDGPETFAEIDPTEQHAISHRADAFAKFVADQFGNAP
;
A
#
# COMPACT_ATOMS: atom_id res chain seq x y z
N VAL A 1 -6.76 -3.00 -4.68
CA VAL A 1 -6.74 -3.04 -6.17
C VAL A 1 -8.17 -2.91 -6.66
N ASP A 2 -8.43 -1.88 -7.45
CA ASP A 2 -9.81 -1.52 -7.85
C ASP A 2 -10.50 -2.65 -8.63
N ALA A 3 -9.81 -3.24 -9.59
CA ALA A 3 -10.36 -4.33 -10.40
C ALA A 3 -10.66 -5.61 -9.59
N LEU A 4 -10.08 -5.74 -8.42
CA LEU A 4 -10.31 -6.88 -7.52
C LEU A 4 -11.34 -6.56 -6.43
N GLY A 5 -12.10 -5.49 -6.59
CA GLY A 5 -13.11 -5.07 -5.61
C GLY A 5 -12.51 -4.56 -4.30
N GLY A 6 -11.32 -3.99 -4.36
CA GLY A 6 -10.59 -3.49 -3.20
C GLY A 6 -9.70 -4.51 -2.50
N ARG A 7 -9.70 -5.77 -2.95
CA ARG A 7 -8.82 -6.80 -2.37
C ARG A 7 -7.35 -6.57 -2.77
N PRO A 8 -6.38 -7.00 -2.00
CA PRO A 8 -6.49 -7.73 -0.72
C PRO A 8 -6.96 -6.90 0.47
N GLY A 9 -6.97 -5.57 0.39
CA GLY A 9 -7.48 -4.71 1.47
C GLY A 9 -6.83 -5.03 2.82
N GLY A 10 -7.64 -5.27 3.83
CA GLY A 10 -7.16 -5.62 5.17
C GLY A 10 -6.39 -6.94 5.26
N TYR A 11 -6.47 -7.78 4.24
CA TYR A 11 -5.77 -9.07 4.18
C TYR A 11 -4.44 -9.00 3.41
N THR A 12 -3.92 -7.82 3.17
CA THR A 12 -2.69 -7.58 2.40
C THR A 12 -1.52 -8.45 2.88
N ALA A 13 -1.29 -8.50 4.19
CA ALA A 13 -0.22 -9.30 4.77
C ALA A 13 -0.55 -10.79 4.78
N ASP A 14 -1.82 -11.15 4.95
CA ASP A 14 -2.25 -12.54 4.99
C ASP A 14 -2.00 -13.27 3.66
N TRP A 15 -2.10 -12.55 2.55
CA TRP A 15 -1.82 -13.12 1.23
C TRP A 15 -0.35 -13.49 1.04
N ALA A 16 0.55 -12.93 1.84
CA ALA A 16 1.96 -13.24 1.82
C ALA A 16 2.35 -14.37 2.78
N GLU A 17 1.44 -14.84 3.64
CA GLU A 17 1.76 -15.86 4.62
C GLU A 17 2.00 -17.22 3.97
N ARG A 18 3.10 -17.86 4.36
CA ARG A 18 3.42 -19.24 3.96
C ARG A 18 2.77 -20.22 4.91
N GLN A 19 2.28 -21.33 4.36
CA GLN A 19 1.80 -22.45 5.17
C GLN A 19 2.97 -23.26 5.73
N TRP A 20 2.76 -23.82 6.91
CA TRP A 20 3.79 -24.55 7.65
C TRP A 20 4.46 -25.68 6.86
N PHE A 21 3.71 -26.32 5.95
CA PHE A 21 4.24 -27.45 5.17
C PHE A 21 5.04 -27.02 3.92
N GLU A 22 5.15 -25.74 3.66
CA GLU A 22 5.87 -25.22 2.49
C GLU A 22 7.29 -24.73 2.83
N GLY A 23 7.75 -24.92 4.07
CA GLY A 23 9.07 -24.51 4.51
C GLY A 23 9.04 -23.51 5.65
N GLU A 24 9.95 -22.52 5.63
CA GLU A 24 10.05 -21.55 6.70
C GLU A 24 8.76 -20.76 6.90
N ALA A 25 8.29 -20.71 8.13
CA ALA A 25 7.19 -19.83 8.50
C ALA A 25 7.60 -18.38 8.27
N GLY A 26 6.73 -17.61 7.62
CA GLY A 26 7.01 -16.21 7.33
C GLY A 26 6.17 -15.67 6.18
N ARG A 27 6.53 -14.48 5.74
CA ARG A 27 5.84 -13.81 4.64
C ARG A 27 6.66 -13.87 3.37
N ASP A 28 6.01 -14.22 2.28
CA ASP A 28 6.59 -14.22 0.93
C ASP A 28 5.86 -13.15 0.10
N TRP A 29 6.47 -11.98 0.04
CA TRP A 29 5.87 -10.83 -0.67
C TRP A 29 5.87 -11.04 -2.18
N TYR A 30 6.85 -11.75 -2.72
CA TYR A 30 6.88 -12.08 -4.15
C TYR A 30 5.68 -12.97 -4.52
N MET A 31 5.38 -13.95 -3.68
CA MET A 31 4.21 -14.81 -3.84
C MET A 31 2.91 -13.98 -3.81
N ALA A 32 2.80 -13.04 -2.86
CA ALA A 32 1.62 -12.18 -2.75
C ALA A 32 1.46 -11.27 -3.98
N MET A 33 2.54 -10.66 -4.45
CA MET A 33 2.51 -9.84 -5.67
C MET A 33 2.11 -10.67 -6.89
N GLY A 34 2.65 -11.88 -7.01
CA GLY A 34 2.30 -12.82 -8.09
C GLY A 34 0.85 -13.25 -8.06
N LYS A 35 0.28 -13.44 -6.87
CA LYS A 35 -1.14 -13.76 -6.70
C LYS A 35 -2.04 -12.64 -7.19
N VAL A 36 -1.72 -11.40 -6.85
CA VAL A 36 -2.46 -10.23 -7.35
C VAL A 36 -2.37 -10.14 -8.87
N GLU A 37 -1.17 -10.27 -9.43
CA GLU A 37 -0.96 -10.22 -10.87
C GLU A 37 -1.72 -11.33 -11.60
N GLY A 38 -1.68 -12.56 -11.06
CA GLY A 38 -2.42 -13.69 -11.63
C GLY A 38 -3.92 -13.44 -11.66
N MET A 39 -4.49 -12.83 -10.63
CA MET A 39 -5.89 -12.48 -10.60
C MET A 39 -6.25 -11.40 -11.62
N LEU A 40 -5.37 -10.39 -11.81
CA LEU A 40 -5.56 -9.36 -12.82
C LEU A 40 -5.50 -9.95 -14.24
N GLN A 41 -4.56 -10.86 -14.50
CA GLN A 41 -4.44 -11.51 -15.79
C GLN A 41 -5.66 -12.36 -16.13
N GLN A 42 -6.28 -13.00 -15.13
CA GLN A 42 -7.52 -13.75 -15.33
C GLN A 42 -8.69 -12.87 -15.75
N LEU A 43 -8.69 -11.59 -15.40
CA LEU A 43 -9.72 -10.64 -15.79
C LEU A 43 -9.53 -10.11 -17.23
N GLY A 44 -8.36 -10.28 -17.83
CA GLY A 44 -8.06 -9.92 -19.21
C GLY A 44 -7.02 -8.82 -19.36
N LEU A 45 -6.55 -8.61 -20.60
CA LEU A 45 -5.47 -7.70 -20.93
C LEU A 45 -5.82 -6.22 -20.74
N GLU A 46 -7.10 -5.88 -20.80
CA GLU A 46 -7.58 -4.50 -20.63
C GLU A 46 -8.05 -4.21 -19.20
N THR A 47 -7.67 -5.06 -18.27
CA THR A 47 -8.04 -4.88 -16.86
C THR A 47 -7.43 -3.59 -16.32
N ASP A 48 -8.24 -2.82 -15.61
CA ASP A 48 -7.81 -1.67 -14.85
C ASP A 48 -6.77 -2.09 -13.81
N ARG A 49 -5.63 -1.43 -13.82
CA ARG A 49 -4.53 -1.69 -12.89
C ARG A 49 -4.46 -0.67 -11.76
N ASN A 50 -5.46 0.20 -11.64
CA ASN A 50 -5.50 1.19 -10.59
C ASN A 50 -5.57 0.54 -9.21
N ALA A 51 -4.80 1.08 -8.31
CA ALA A 51 -4.72 0.62 -6.93
C ALA A 51 -4.37 1.80 -6.02
N ALA A 52 -4.51 1.59 -4.73
CA ALA A 52 -4.09 2.59 -3.76
C ALA A 52 -3.62 1.89 -2.49
N PHE A 53 -2.59 2.45 -1.88
CA PHE A 53 -2.29 2.15 -0.49
C PHE A 53 -3.19 2.99 0.41
N HIS A 54 -3.70 2.37 1.46
CA HIS A 54 -4.53 3.00 2.47
C HIS A 54 -3.85 2.91 3.83
N CYS A 55 -3.91 4.00 4.59
CA CYS A 55 -3.49 4.02 5.99
C CYS A 55 -4.62 4.63 6.82
N VAL A 56 -4.95 3.98 7.91
CA VAL A 56 -5.89 4.55 8.89
C VAL A 56 -5.16 4.68 10.21
N LEU A 57 -5.02 5.91 10.69
CA LEU A 57 -4.53 6.20 12.02
C LEU A 57 -5.71 6.40 12.95
N ALA A 58 -5.65 5.79 14.11
CA ALA A 58 -6.66 5.97 15.14
C ALA A 58 -6.01 6.50 16.41
N ILE A 59 -6.65 7.48 17.06
CA ILE A 59 -6.27 7.93 18.37
C ILE A 59 -7.47 7.74 19.31
N ALA A 60 -7.22 7.16 20.46
CA ALA A 60 -8.24 6.91 21.48
C ALA A 60 -7.82 7.52 22.80
N TRP A 61 -8.77 8.15 23.45
CA TRP A 61 -8.56 8.73 24.79
C TRP A 61 -9.09 7.78 25.86
N PRO A 62 -8.55 7.86 27.07
CA PRO A 62 -9.02 6.99 28.17
C PRO A 62 -10.52 7.13 28.49
N GLU A 63 -11.11 8.27 28.17
CA GLU A 63 -12.53 8.54 28.40
C GLU A 63 -13.47 7.87 27.37
N GLY A 64 -12.90 7.19 26.36
CA GLY A 64 -13.66 6.44 25.37
C GLY A 64 -13.86 7.15 24.02
N GLU A 65 -13.42 8.40 23.88
CA GLU A 65 -13.44 9.08 22.58
C GLU A 65 -12.39 8.50 21.66
N CYS A 66 -12.69 8.47 20.36
CA CYS A 66 -11.79 7.98 19.33
C CYS A 66 -11.92 8.83 18.07
N ALA A 67 -10.78 9.12 17.42
CA ALA A 67 -10.75 9.78 16.13
C ALA A 67 -9.90 8.97 15.16
N THR A 68 -10.28 8.97 13.89
CA THR A 68 -9.56 8.25 12.82
C THR A 68 -9.20 9.20 11.70
N TYR A 69 -8.06 8.91 11.04
CA TYR A 69 -7.54 9.70 9.93
C TYR A 69 -7.11 8.77 8.82
N GLU A 70 -7.70 8.93 7.65
CA GLU A 70 -7.41 8.08 6.49
C GLU A 70 -6.43 8.78 5.56
N GLY A 71 -5.39 8.05 5.18
CA GLY A 71 -4.43 8.46 4.17
C GLY A 71 -4.49 7.56 2.96
N LEU A 72 -4.29 8.14 1.79
CA LEU A 72 -4.33 7.46 0.51
C LEU A 72 -3.08 7.77 -0.30
N CYS A 73 -2.55 6.75 -0.96
CA CYS A 73 -1.56 6.91 -1.99
C CYS A 73 -2.03 6.15 -3.24
N PRO A 74 -2.69 6.84 -4.19
CA PRO A 74 -3.16 6.18 -5.39
C PRO A 74 -2.03 5.91 -6.37
N GLY A 75 -2.21 4.91 -7.23
CA GLY A 75 -1.24 4.54 -8.23
C GLY A 75 -1.76 3.44 -9.13
N ALA A 76 -0.83 2.74 -9.76
CA ALA A 76 -1.14 1.63 -10.64
C ALA A 76 -0.17 0.48 -10.42
N LEU A 77 -0.63 -0.73 -10.67
CA LEU A 77 0.19 -1.93 -10.56
C LEU A 77 0.94 -2.19 -11.87
N THR A 78 2.19 -2.59 -11.74
CA THR A 78 3.04 -3.01 -12.86
C THR A 78 3.55 -4.43 -12.63
N TRP A 79 4.08 -5.05 -13.67
CA TRP A 79 4.68 -6.38 -13.61
C TRP A 79 5.80 -6.50 -14.65
N PRO A 80 6.91 -7.14 -14.39
CA PRO A 80 7.30 -7.80 -13.12
C PRO A 80 7.74 -6.80 -12.04
N PRO A 81 7.97 -7.30 -10.80
CA PRO A 81 8.46 -6.47 -9.70
C PRO A 81 9.80 -5.81 -10.02
N ARG A 82 9.97 -4.55 -9.62
CA ARG A 82 11.21 -3.80 -9.82
C ARG A 82 11.59 -3.06 -8.55
N GLY A 83 12.90 -3.02 -8.27
CA GLY A 83 13.47 -2.30 -7.16
C GLY A 83 13.61 -3.13 -5.90
N GLU A 84 14.43 -2.63 -4.97
CA GLU A 84 14.79 -3.34 -3.74
C GLU A 84 14.54 -2.53 -2.48
N MET A 85 14.10 -1.27 -2.62
CA MET A 85 13.79 -0.40 -1.50
C MET A 85 12.37 -0.63 -1.01
N GLY A 86 12.11 -0.27 0.26
CA GLY A 86 10.80 -0.45 0.84
C GLY A 86 10.51 -1.89 1.24
N PHE A 87 9.24 -2.27 1.24
CA PHE A 87 8.79 -3.61 1.63
C PHE A 87 7.40 -3.91 1.05
N GLY A 88 6.96 -5.17 1.19
CA GLY A 88 5.63 -5.57 0.80
C GLY A 88 5.40 -5.50 -0.71
N TYR A 89 4.37 -4.80 -1.13
CA TYR A 89 3.96 -4.67 -2.53
C TYR A 89 4.67 -3.52 -3.27
N ASP A 90 5.60 -2.83 -2.64
CA ASP A 90 6.28 -1.67 -3.22
C ASP A 90 6.90 -1.94 -4.60
N PRO A 91 7.50 -3.12 -4.87
CA PRO A 91 8.08 -3.40 -6.18
C PRO A 91 7.12 -3.45 -7.37
N VAL A 92 5.83 -3.51 -7.14
CA VAL A 92 4.82 -3.54 -8.22
C VAL A 92 3.92 -2.31 -8.24
N PHE A 93 4.15 -1.34 -7.36
CA PHE A 93 3.29 -0.17 -7.23
C PHE A 93 3.97 1.09 -7.77
N VAL A 94 3.34 1.71 -8.78
CA VAL A 94 3.80 2.97 -9.38
C VAL A 94 2.89 4.08 -8.89
N PRO A 95 3.39 5.01 -8.04
CA PRO A 95 2.55 6.06 -7.47
C PRO A 95 2.16 7.12 -8.50
N SER A 96 0.91 7.59 -8.44
CA SER A 96 0.43 8.63 -9.34
C SER A 96 0.97 10.02 -9.00
N ALA A 97 1.46 10.22 -7.78
CA ALA A 97 1.98 11.51 -7.33
C ALA A 97 3.33 11.87 -7.98
N ARG A 98 3.98 10.92 -8.63
CA ARG A 98 5.22 11.16 -9.38
C ARG A 98 4.99 10.93 -10.87
N ASP A 99 5.64 11.76 -11.67
CA ASP A 99 5.72 11.52 -13.10
C ASP A 99 6.81 10.48 -13.36
N GLY A 100 6.47 9.43 -14.10
CA GLY A 100 7.42 8.41 -14.49
C GLY A 100 7.00 7.00 -14.09
N PRO A 101 7.76 5.99 -14.56
CA PRO A 101 7.41 4.58 -14.42
C PRO A 101 7.98 3.92 -13.17
N GLU A 102 8.61 4.65 -12.27
CA GLU A 102 9.30 4.09 -11.11
C GLU A 102 8.31 3.52 -10.09
N THR A 103 8.62 2.33 -9.59
CA THR A 103 7.87 1.74 -8.48
C THR A 103 8.32 2.34 -7.15
N PHE A 104 7.53 2.14 -6.09
CA PHE A 104 7.93 2.53 -4.75
C PHE A 104 9.26 1.91 -4.32
N ALA A 105 9.59 0.71 -4.81
CA ALA A 105 10.86 0.06 -4.50
C ALA A 105 12.04 0.62 -5.28
N GLU A 106 11.80 1.50 -6.25
CA GLU A 106 12.83 2.19 -7.04
C GLU A 106 13.03 3.66 -6.61
N ILE A 107 12.16 4.16 -5.72
CA ILE A 107 12.17 5.54 -5.27
C ILE A 107 12.94 5.64 -3.95
N ASP A 108 13.73 6.72 -3.80
CA ASP A 108 14.43 7.00 -2.54
C ASP A 108 13.43 7.00 -1.37
N PRO A 109 13.76 6.36 -0.23
CA PRO A 109 12.84 6.26 0.91
C PRO A 109 12.35 7.61 1.44
N THR A 110 13.14 8.66 1.39
CA THR A 110 12.73 10.00 1.81
C THR A 110 11.63 10.56 0.90
N GLU A 111 11.79 10.40 -0.40
CA GLU A 111 10.78 10.82 -1.39
C GLU A 111 9.52 9.97 -1.32
N GLN A 112 9.68 8.66 -1.14
CA GLN A 112 8.57 7.74 -0.95
C GLN A 112 7.73 8.11 0.27
N HIS A 113 8.40 8.40 1.39
CA HIS A 113 7.73 8.77 2.63
C HIS A 113 6.87 10.03 2.46
N ALA A 114 7.38 11.03 1.74
CA ALA A 114 6.68 12.30 1.53
C ALA A 114 5.34 12.16 0.79
N ILE A 115 5.20 11.15 -0.08
CA ILE A 115 3.99 10.92 -0.87
C ILE A 115 3.19 9.72 -0.39
N SER A 116 3.60 9.07 0.71
CA SER A 116 2.98 7.84 1.17
C SER A 116 1.60 8.08 1.80
N HIS A 117 0.82 7.00 1.85
CA HIS A 117 -0.46 6.97 2.55
C HIS A 117 -0.30 7.25 4.06
N ARG A 118 0.82 6.85 4.65
CA ARG A 118 1.11 7.12 6.07
C ARG A 118 1.34 8.61 6.30
N ALA A 119 2.09 9.27 5.43
CA ALA A 119 2.33 10.71 5.53
C ALA A 119 1.03 11.51 5.38
N ASP A 120 0.15 11.10 4.47
CA ASP A 120 -1.15 11.72 4.26
C ASP A 120 -2.03 11.61 5.52
N ALA A 121 -2.16 10.41 6.08
CA ALA A 121 -2.93 10.18 7.30
C ALA A 121 -2.35 10.97 8.48
N PHE A 122 -1.03 10.98 8.63
CA PHE A 122 -0.36 11.70 9.72
C PHE A 122 -0.53 13.22 9.60
N ALA A 123 -0.47 13.77 8.38
CA ALA A 123 -0.70 15.19 8.15
C ALA A 123 -2.12 15.60 8.57
N LYS A 124 -3.11 14.78 8.28
CA LYS A 124 -4.49 15.01 8.70
C LYS A 124 -4.64 14.98 10.21
N PHE A 125 -3.99 14.02 10.86
CA PHE A 125 -3.94 13.92 12.31
C PHE A 125 -3.35 15.18 12.94
N VAL A 126 -2.20 15.62 12.46
CA VAL A 126 -1.51 16.82 12.98
C VAL A 126 -2.38 18.07 12.79
N ALA A 127 -2.98 18.23 11.61
CA ALA A 127 -3.83 19.39 11.33
C ALA A 127 -5.04 19.46 12.26
N ASP A 128 -5.68 18.32 12.53
CA ASP A 128 -6.87 18.27 13.37
C ASP A 128 -6.56 18.42 14.87
N GLN A 129 -5.52 17.77 15.37
CA GLN A 129 -5.21 17.75 16.80
C GLN A 129 -4.35 18.92 17.27
N PHE A 130 -3.48 19.42 16.41
CA PHE A 130 -2.55 20.50 16.76
C PHE A 130 -2.82 21.80 16.02
N GLY A 131 -3.74 21.78 15.10
CA GLY A 131 -4.10 22.92 14.27
C GLY A 131 -3.01 23.29 13.26
N ASN A 132 -3.29 24.33 12.47
CA ASN A 132 -2.28 24.96 11.64
C ASN A 132 -1.49 25.90 12.55
N ALA A 133 -0.31 25.46 12.99
CA ALA A 133 0.58 26.31 13.77
C ALA A 133 0.85 27.61 12.99
N PRO A 134 0.79 28.78 13.63
CA PRO A 134 1.13 30.03 12.99
C PRO A 134 2.58 30.08 12.54
#